data_099777c75d12d9707fb7d84faa54fba7
#
_entry.id   099777c75d12d9707fb7d84faa54fba7
#
_cell.length_a   1.000
_cell.length_b   1.000
_cell.length_c   1.000
_cell.angle_alpha   90.00
_cell.angle_beta   90.00
_cell.angle_gamma   90.00
#
_symmetry.space_group_name_H-M   'P 1'
#
loop_
_entity.id
_entity.type
_entity.pdbx_description
1 polymer ?
#
loop_
_entity_poly.entity_id
_entity_poly.type
_entity_poly.pdbx_seq_one_letter_code
_entity_poly.pdbx_strand_id
1 'polypeptide(L)'
;MRRSLKRALWAPAVLLVAASVLAACSSSGSSSSSSSSAPAAASGGLKTGLKVFVIPKNLGNPYFTTADSAKTGGALAALGALGATGTETSGTQATPASQIPAIQAAISKGANALIVSATDPSALCPTLNGAMAKGITVVTYDSDAPTCRNLFVNQASTAQIGTSEVDLLAKQINSSGDIAIVSAAASATNQNAWIGFMKQELKKFPKMHLVSIVYGNDDPTTATQVTQGLLQSHPNLKGIISPTTVGILAAAQVLDTPKYKGKIALTGLGTPNSLKKYVGDGTIQSFELWNPADLGYLAGYAAVNYASKTITSASGQSFTAGKLGKFTVGADKTILLGPPFVFTKANINQFNF
;
A
#
# COMPACT_ATOMS: atom_id res chain seq x y z
N MET A 1 -43.56 -42.73 13.27
CA MET A 1 -42.91 -43.90 13.86
C MET A 1 -41.55 -43.47 14.39
N ARG A 2 -41.44 -43.09 15.66
CA ARG A 2 -41.11 -43.84 16.89
C ARG A 2 -39.89 -44.75 16.72
N ARG A 3 -38.78 -44.39 17.34
CA ARG A 3 -38.11 -44.89 18.59
C ARG A 3 -36.66 -44.44 18.54
N SER A 4 -36.16 -43.75 19.44
CA SER A 4 -35.81 -43.80 20.89
C SER A 4 -34.34 -44.19 21.15
N LEU A 5 -33.66 -43.26 21.76
CA LEU A 5 -32.85 -43.32 22.98
C LEU A 5 -31.98 -44.56 23.26
N LYS A 6 -30.70 -44.34 23.55
CA LYS A 6 -30.11 -44.72 24.86
C LYS A 6 -28.83 -43.96 25.21
N ARG A 7 -28.86 -43.39 26.38
CA ARG A 7 -27.74 -42.84 27.17
C ARG A 7 -26.96 -43.98 27.84
N ALA A 8 -25.67 -43.79 28.06
CA ALA A 8 -24.97 -44.39 29.21
C ALA A 8 -23.82 -43.46 29.69
N LEU A 9 -24.01 -42.98 30.88
CA LEU A 9 -23.00 -42.34 31.77
C LEU A 9 -22.17 -43.42 32.45
N TRP A 10 -20.89 -43.21 32.70
CA TRP A 10 -20.19 -43.65 33.89
C TRP A 10 -18.85 -42.91 34.08
N ALA A 11 -18.66 -42.29 35.21
CA ALA A 11 -17.46 -41.86 35.92
C ALA A 11 -17.50 -42.54 37.31
N PRO A 12 -16.54 -42.40 38.22
CA PRO A 12 -15.15 -42.02 38.23
C PRO A 12 -14.25 -43.00 39.01
N ALA A 13 -12.95 -42.84 39.07
CA ALA A 13 -12.12 -43.28 40.19
C ALA A 13 -10.79 -42.47 40.32
N VAL A 14 -10.69 -41.83 41.46
CA VAL A 14 -9.51 -41.16 42.03
C VAL A 14 -8.61 -42.18 42.68
N LEU A 15 -7.26 -42.05 42.51
CA LEU A 15 -6.31 -42.61 43.47
C LEU A 15 -5.01 -41.75 43.48
N LEU A 16 -4.82 -41.10 44.62
CA LEU A 16 -3.58 -40.47 45.09
C LEU A 16 -2.62 -41.55 45.60
N VAL A 17 -1.34 -41.49 45.28
CA VAL A 17 -0.25 -41.94 46.18
C VAL A 17 0.98 -41.05 46.01
N ALA A 18 1.58 -40.70 47.13
CA ALA A 18 2.64 -39.72 47.34
C ALA A 18 4.07 -40.33 47.27
N ALA A 19 4.97 -39.45 46.95
CA ALA A 19 6.36 -39.28 47.44
C ALA A 19 7.35 -40.47 47.52
N SER A 20 8.51 -40.29 46.91
CA SER A 20 9.81 -40.50 47.57
C SER A 20 10.96 -39.89 46.74
N VAL A 21 11.77 -39.08 47.44
CA VAL A 21 13.04 -38.48 47.05
C VAL A 21 14.14 -39.53 47.02
N LEU A 22 15.04 -39.54 46.05
CA LEU A 22 16.44 -39.95 46.21
C LEU A 22 17.31 -39.35 45.09
N ALA A 23 18.34 -38.65 45.54
CA ALA A 23 19.40 -38.08 44.70
C ALA A 23 20.45 -39.13 44.36
N ALA A 24 20.97 -39.09 43.12
CA ALA A 24 22.28 -39.60 42.79
C ALA A 24 22.86 -38.86 41.57
N CYS A 25 24.08 -38.37 41.75
CA CYS A 25 24.93 -37.70 40.76
C CYS A 25 25.50 -38.65 39.70
N SER A 26 25.81 -38.06 38.61
CA SER A 26 27.00 -38.14 37.73
C SER A 26 26.75 -38.66 36.31
N SER A 27 27.10 -37.86 35.40
CA SER A 27 28.15 -37.88 34.37
C SER A 27 27.67 -37.26 33.03
N SER A 28 28.37 -36.21 32.70
CA SER A 28 28.74 -35.67 31.37
C SER A 28 28.15 -36.32 30.11
N GLY A 29 27.33 -35.56 29.41
CA GLY A 29 26.99 -35.75 28.01
C GLY A 29 26.61 -34.40 27.40
N SER A 30 27.56 -33.74 26.71
CA SER A 30 27.37 -32.48 26.03
C SER A 30 26.46 -32.69 24.82
N SER A 31 25.20 -32.35 24.95
CA SER A 31 24.32 -32.14 23.80
C SER A 31 24.07 -30.61 23.68
N SER A 32 24.73 -30.04 22.69
CA SER A 32 24.52 -28.67 22.24
C SER A 32 23.08 -28.51 21.72
N SER A 33 22.15 -28.11 22.58
CA SER A 33 20.86 -27.59 22.16
C SER A 33 21.08 -26.18 21.63
N SER A 34 21.04 -26.03 20.31
CA SER A 34 20.92 -24.75 19.64
C SER A 34 19.57 -24.12 20.03
N SER A 35 19.57 -23.34 21.09
CA SER A 35 18.47 -22.44 21.42
C SER A 35 18.43 -21.37 20.34
N SER A 36 17.47 -21.44 19.40
CA SER A 36 17.09 -20.32 18.57
C SER A 36 16.53 -19.24 19.47
N SER A 37 17.38 -18.27 19.83
CA SER A 37 16.96 -17.07 20.55
C SER A 37 16.02 -16.29 19.64
N ALA A 38 14.73 -16.25 19.98
CA ALA A 38 13.81 -15.26 19.45
C ALA A 38 14.41 -13.86 19.65
N PRO A 39 14.31 -12.95 18.67
CA PRO A 39 14.82 -11.58 18.83
C PRO A 39 14.17 -10.93 20.05
N ALA A 40 14.96 -10.45 21.00
CA ALA A 40 14.47 -9.75 22.17
C ALA A 40 13.59 -8.58 21.75
N ALA A 41 12.37 -8.53 22.27
CA ALA A 41 11.52 -7.35 22.16
C ALA A 41 12.24 -6.18 22.81
N ALA A 42 12.39 -5.07 22.08
CA ALA A 42 13.00 -3.86 22.60
C ALA A 42 12.14 -3.32 23.76
N SER A 43 12.69 -3.28 24.95
CA SER A 43 12.02 -2.85 26.19
C SER A 43 12.08 -1.32 26.38
N GLY A 44 11.64 -0.56 25.37
CA GLY A 44 11.54 0.91 25.44
C GLY A 44 10.13 1.36 25.02
N GLY A 45 9.55 2.33 25.76
CA GLY A 45 8.32 3.00 25.36
C GLY A 45 8.52 3.85 24.09
N LEU A 46 7.41 4.24 23.44
CA LEU A 46 7.46 5.15 22.30
C LEU A 46 8.04 6.51 22.73
N LYS A 47 8.92 7.06 21.92
CA LYS A 47 9.47 8.41 22.10
C LYS A 47 8.43 9.44 21.68
N THR A 48 8.24 10.46 22.50
CA THR A 48 7.45 11.65 22.18
C THR A 48 8.33 12.78 21.64
N GLY A 49 7.71 13.80 21.03
CA GLY A 49 8.43 14.97 20.52
C GLY A 49 9.26 14.71 19.26
N LEU A 50 9.12 13.56 18.62
CA LEU A 50 9.80 13.26 17.37
C LEU A 50 9.32 14.22 16.27
N LYS A 51 10.23 14.76 15.47
CA LYS A 51 9.94 15.53 14.24
C LYS A 51 9.88 14.58 13.07
N VAL A 52 8.71 14.39 12.48
CA VAL A 52 8.49 13.47 11.37
C VAL A 52 7.99 14.24 10.15
N PHE A 53 8.64 14.07 9.02
CA PHE A 53 8.22 14.70 7.78
C PHE A 53 7.59 13.66 6.85
N VAL A 54 6.39 13.98 6.36
CA VAL A 54 5.66 13.19 5.37
C VAL A 54 5.90 13.81 4.01
N ILE A 55 6.42 13.02 3.08
CA ILE A 55 6.91 13.50 1.79
C ILE A 55 6.24 12.67 0.68
N PRO A 56 5.03 13.09 0.25
CA PRO A 56 4.33 12.47 -0.87
C PRO A 56 5.07 12.68 -2.19
N LYS A 57 4.67 11.99 -3.25
CA LYS A 57 5.23 12.23 -4.60
C LYS A 57 5.02 13.68 -5.03
N ASN A 58 3.84 14.22 -4.76
CA ASN A 58 3.50 15.61 -5.05
C ASN A 58 2.36 16.12 -4.16
N LEU A 59 2.38 17.39 -3.86
CA LEU A 59 1.28 18.08 -3.17
C LEU A 59 0.11 18.32 -4.14
N GLY A 60 -1.12 18.35 -3.59
CA GLY A 60 -2.34 18.58 -4.36
C GLY A 60 -2.90 17.33 -5.06
N ASN A 61 -2.24 16.20 -5.01
CA ASN A 61 -2.79 14.94 -5.46
C ASN A 61 -3.83 14.43 -4.43
N PRO A 62 -5.10 14.19 -4.81
CA PRO A 62 -6.16 13.78 -3.89
C PRO A 62 -5.84 12.50 -3.09
N TYR A 63 -5.10 11.58 -3.68
CA TYR A 63 -4.64 10.37 -2.99
C TYR A 63 -3.78 10.71 -1.77
N PHE A 64 -2.74 11.53 -1.96
CA PHE A 64 -1.84 11.91 -0.87
C PHE A 64 -2.51 12.87 0.12
N THR A 65 -3.37 13.78 -0.35
CA THR A 65 -4.19 14.61 0.56
C THR A 65 -5.01 13.74 1.51
N THR A 66 -5.53 12.60 1.03
CA THR A 66 -6.25 11.64 1.88
C THR A 66 -5.30 10.85 2.78
N ALA A 67 -4.18 10.35 2.24
CA ALA A 67 -3.22 9.54 2.98
C ALA A 67 -2.53 10.29 4.13
N ASP A 68 -2.23 11.57 3.92
CA ASP A 68 -1.33 12.30 4.79
C ASP A 68 -2.05 13.17 5.81
N SER A 69 -3.24 13.72 5.45
CA SER A 69 -3.95 14.71 6.25
C SER A 69 -4.42 14.18 7.62
N ALA A 70 -4.30 15.03 8.64
CA ALA A 70 -4.90 14.78 9.94
C ALA A 70 -6.43 14.70 9.90
N LYS A 71 -7.08 15.48 9.01
CA LYS A 71 -8.55 15.53 8.88
C LYS A 71 -9.14 14.22 8.37
N THR A 72 -8.42 13.51 7.52
CA THR A 72 -8.84 12.20 6.98
C THR A 72 -8.48 11.05 7.91
N GLY A 73 -7.70 11.30 8.94
CA GLY A 73 -7.18 10.26 9.83
C GLY A 73 -5.94 9.57 9.27
N GLY A 74 -5.16 10.25 8.41
CA GLY A 74 -3.96 9.75 7.77
C GLY A 74 -2.68 9.88 8.61
N ALA A 75 -1.53 10.03 7.94
CA ALA A 75 -0.21 10.03 8.59
C ALA A 75 -0.09 11.09 9.68
N LEU A 76 -0.52 12.34 9.42
CA LEU A 76 -0.45 13.42 10.41
C LEU A 76 -1.34 13.17 11.63
N ALA A 77 -2.47 12.47 11.47
CA ALA A 77 -3.30 12.07 12.60
C ALA A 77 -2.59 11.03 13.49
N ALA A 78 -1.95 10.04 12.87
CA ALA A 78 -1.18 9.03 13.59
C ALA A 78 -0.02 9.67 14.37
N LEU A 79 0.71 10.58 13.74
CA LEU A 79 1.83 11.29 14.38
C LEU A 79 1.37 12.11 15.57
N GLY A 80 0.27 12.87 15.45
CA GLY A 80 -0.31 13.61 16.57
C GLY A 80 -0.75 12.71 17.73
N ALA A 81 -1.40 11.58 17.44
CA ALA A 81 -1.81 10.60 18.44
C ALA A 81 -0.63 9.96 19.20
N LEU A 82 0.55 9.91 18.56
CA LEU A 82 1.79 9.38 19.13
C LEU A 82 2.67 10.46 19.80
N GLY A 83 2.18 11.70 19.92
CA GLY A 83 2.93 12.81 20.50
C GLY A 83 4.14 13.24 19.63
N ALA A 84 4.12 12.96 18.34
CA ALA A 84 5.11 13.42 17.38
C ALA A 84 4.62 14.68 16.64
N THR A 85 5.55 15.53 16.22
CA THR A 85 5.25 16.66 15.33
C THR A 85 5.36 16.20 13.88
N GLY A 86 4.22 16.12 13.19
CA GLY A 86 4.14 15.77 11.78
C GLY A 86 4.12 17.01 10.88
N THR A 87 4.88 17.00 9.79
CA THR A 87 4.88 18.04 8.77
C THR A 87 4.84 17.39 7.39
N GLU A 88 3.80 17.71 6.60
CA GLU A 88 3.77 17.33 5.18
C GLU A 88 4.58 18.36 4.37
N THR A 89 5.41 17.88 3.46
CA THR A 89 6.21 18.73 2.56
C THR A 89 6.60 17.95 1.31
N SER A 90 6.42 18.56 0.15
CA SER A 90 6.91 18.10 -1.16
C SER A 90 6.77 19.23 -2.17
N GLY A 91 7.18 18.99 -3.40
CA GLY A 91 6.80 19.89 -4.50
C GLY A 91 5.43 19.54 -5.08
N THR A 92 4.99 20.31 -6.05
CA THR A 92 3.69 20.09 -6.72
C THR A 92 3.76 19.12 -7.91
N GLN A 93 4.96 18.76 -8.34
CA GLN A 93 5.18 17.81 -9.43
C GLN A 93 5.73 16.48 -8.89
N ALA A 94 5.25 15.37 -9.43
CA ALA A 94 5.71 14.04 -9.08
C ALA A 94 7.06 13.70 -9.77
N THR A 95 8.09 14.49 -9.47
CA THR A 95 9.43 14.34 -10.03
C THR A 95 10.51 14.36 -8.94
N PRO A 96 11.66 13.72 -9.15
CA PRO A 96 12.79 13.80 -8.22
C PRO A 96 13.26 15.23 -7.98
N ALA A 97 13.31 16.05 -9.03
CA ALA A 97 13.71 17.45 -8.93
C ALA A 97 12.82 18.26 -7.99
N SER A 98 11.55 17.91 -7.90
CA SER A 98 10.57 18.51 -6.99
C SER A 98 10.68 17.93 -5.56
N GLN A 99 10.99 16.64 -5.42
CA GLN A 99 10.97 15.91 -4.14
C GLN A 99 12.29 16.02 -3.36
N ILE A 100 13.45 15.98 -4.04
CA ILE A 100 14.77 16.02 -3.39
C ILE A 100 14.96 17.27 -2.50
N PRO A 101 14.64 18.50 -2.94
CA PRO A 101 14.75 19.69 -2.09
C PRO A 101 13.89 19.61 -0.82
N ALA A 102 12.69 19.00 -0.90
CA ALA A 102 11.82 18.82 0.26
C ALA A 102 12.45 17.85 1.28
N ILE A 103 13.04 16.74 0.82
CA ILE A 103 13.78 15.79 1.66
C ILE A 103 14.97 16.49 2.33
N GLN A 104 15.77 17.25 1.58
CA GLN A 104 16.93 17.99 2.11
C GLN A 104 16.51 19.04 3.14
N ALA A 105 15.41 19.76 2.90
CA ALA A 105 14.86 20.72 3.85
C ALA A 105 14.39 20.03 5.14
N ALA A 106 13.75 18.87 5.05
CA ALA A 106 13.35 18.08 6.21
C ALA A 106 14.56 17.64 7.05
N ILE A 107 15.62 17.16 6.40
CA ILE A 107 16.88 16.78 7.05
C ILE A 107 17.49 18.00 7.78
N SER A 108 17.55 19.14 7.12
CA SER A 108 18.12 20.40 7.68
C SER A 108 17.29 20.94 8.85
N LYS A 109 15.99 20.68 8.90
CA LYS A 109 15.09 21.04 10.01
C LYS A 109 15.18 20.05 11.20
N GLY A 110 16.08 19.09 11.14
CA GLY A 110 16.31 18.12 12.22
C GLY A 110 15.26 17.03 12.30
N ALA A 111 14.85 16.47 11.15
CA ALA A 111 13.94 15.31 11.10
C ALA A 111 14.53 14.15 11.93
N ASN A 112 13.65 13.49 12.69
CA ASN A 112 13.95 12.21 13.33
C ASN A 112 13.50 11.04 12.44
N ALA A 113 12.46 11.27 11.62
CA ALA A 113 12.00 10.29 10.63
C ALA A 113 11.45 11.00 9.38
N LEU A 114 11.56 10.31 8.25
CA LEU A 114 10.97 10.65 6.97
C LEU A 114 10.01 9.54 6.57
N ILE A 115 8.80 9.90 6.13
CA ILE A 115 7.81 9.01 5.52
C ILE A 115 7.71 9.43 4.06
N VAL A 116 8.17 8.60 3.12
CA VAL A 116 8.40 9.01 1.73
C VAL A 116 7.68 8.09 0.75
N SER A 117 6.86 8.65 -0.14
CA SER A 117 6.44 7.95 -1.35
C SER A 117 7.38 8.32 -2.50
N ALA A 118 8.21 7.38 -2.93
CA ALA A 118 9.31 7.68 -3.83
C ALA A 118 8.86 7.90 -5.28
N THR A 119 9.25 9.03 -5.89
CA THR A 119 9.02 9.29 -7.32
C THR A 119 9.97 8.49 -8.21
N ASP A 120 11.23 8.39 -7.80
CA ASP A 120 12.30 7.65 -8.48
C ASP A 120 13.35 7.21 -7.45
N PRO A 121 13.44 5.91 -7.12
CA PRO A 121 14.41 5.43 -6.14
C PRO A 121 15.87 5.73 -6.52
N SER A 122 16.22 5.64 -7.81
CA SER A 122 17.60 5.85 -8.26
C SER A 122 18.06 7.28 -7.98
N ALA A 123 17.17 8.26 -8.20
CA ALA A 123 17.46 9.65 -7.95
C ALA A 123 17.39 10.02 -6.45
N LEU A 124 16.49 9.40 -5.68
CA LEU A 124 16.27 9.73 -4.28
C LEU A 124 17.24 9.05 -3.32
N CYS A 125 17.69 7.82 -3.64
CA CYS A 125 18.50 7.01 -2.73
C CYS A 125 19.77 7.68 -2.21
N PRO A 126 20.55 8.46 -2.98
CA PRO A 126 21.69 9.18 -2.43
C PRO A 126 21.32 10.09 -1.25
N THR A 127 20.20 10.83 -1.36
CA THR A 127 19.71 11.74 -0.30
C THR A 127 19.15 10.96 0.89
N LEU A 128 18.38 9.90 0.63
CA LEU A 128 17.79 9.05 1.68
C LEU A 128 18.86 8.27 2.46
N ASN A 129 19.88 7.74 1.78
CA ASN A 129 21.02 7.10 2.42
C ASN A 129 21.81 8.10 3.29
N GLY A 130 21.97 9.34 2.81
CA GLY A 130 22.56 10.43 3.60
C GLY A 130 21.76 10.76 4.85
N ALA A 131 20.43 10.68 4.81
CA ALA A 131 19.56 10.82 5.97
C ALA A 131 19.75 9.65 6.95
N MET A 132 19.72 8.41 6.47
CA MET A 132 19.94 7.22 7.31
C MET A 132 21.31 7.21 7.97
N ALA A 133 22.37 7.65 7.28
CA ALA A 133 23.71 7.79 7.84
C ALA A 133 23.79 8.80 9.01
N LYS A 134 22.86 9.76 9.06
CA LYS A 134 22.70 10.71 10.17
C LYS A 134 21.77 10.16 11.28
N GLY A 135 21.37 8.91 11.22
CA GLY A 135 20.45 8.28 12.19
C GLY A 135 18.97 8.65 12.00
N ILE A 136 18.59 9.27 10.88
CA ILE A 136 17.19 9.59 10.56
C ILE A 136 16.52 8.32 10.04
N THR A 137 15.38 7.96 10.62
CA THR A 137 14.56 6.83 10.16
C THR A 137 13.93 7.17 8.81
N VAL A 138 14.02 6.25 7.85
CA VAL A 138 13.35 6.36 6.56
C VAL A 138 12.34 5.24 6.42
N VAL A 139 11.06 5.59 6.31
CA VAL A 139 9.96 4.68 6.00
C VAL A 139 9.40 5.08 4.64
N THR A 140 9.37 4.15 3.71
CA THR A 140 8.65 4.38 2.45
C THR A 140 7.20 3.89 2.58
N TYR A 141 6.28 4.52 1.86
CA TYR A 141 4.88 4.12 1.75
C TYR A 141 4.40 4.34 0.32
N ASP A 142 3.34 3.67 -0.10
CA ASP A 142 2.82 3.73 -1.47
C ASP A 142 3.84 3.29 -2.53
N SER A 143 4.86 4.09 -2.81
CA SER A 143 5.92 3.78 -3.77
C SER A 143 7.25 3.61 -3.05
N ASP A 144 7.88 2.45 -3.25
CA ASP A 144 9.04 2.01 -2.49
C ASP A 144 10.38 2.51 -3.07
N ALA A 145 11.37 2.62 -2.20
CA ALA A 145 12.79 2.77 -2.51
C ALA A 145 13.60 1.68 -1.79
N PRO A 146 13.62 0.43 -2.29
CA PRO A 146 13.98 -0.77 -1.52
C PRO A 146 15.38 -0.74 -0.90
N THR A 147 16.33 -0.06 -1.55
CA THR A 147 17.76 -0.05 -1.16
C THR A 147 18.11 1.10 -0.20
N CYS A 148 17.18 2.03 0.05
CA CYS A 148 17.46 3.24 0.82
C CYS A 148 16.35 3.59 1.82
N ARG A 149 15.84 2.57 2.52
CA ARG A 149 14.81 2.68 3.56
C ARG A 149 15.02 1.69 4.70
N ASN A 150 14.41 1.99 5.84
CA ASN A 150 14.36 1.07 6.98
C ASN A 150 13.15 0.12 6.88
N LEU A 151 11.98 0.65 6.54
CA LEU A 151 10.71 -0.10 6.38
C LEU A 151 9.95 0.39 5.16
N PHE A 152 9.11 -0.48 4.61
CA PHE A 152 8.14 -0.14 3.58
C PHE A 152 6.73 -0.48 4.05
N VAL A 153 5.82 0.48 3.99
CA VAL A 153 4.39 0.28 4.24
C VAL A 153 3.69 0.16 2.89
N ASN A 154 3.42 -1.09 2.51
CA ASN A 154 2.78 -1.42 1.24
C ASN A 154 1.27 -1.48 1.42
N GLN A 155 0.54 -0.91 0.50
CA GLN A 155 -0.91 -0.80 0.52
C GLN A 155 -1.63 -2.15 0.41
N ALA A 156 -1.17 -3.01 -0.51
CA ALA A 156 -1.73 -4.33 -0.75
C ALA A 156 -0.69 -5.23 -1.43
N SER A 157 -1.01 -6.50 -1.61
CA SER A 157 -0.17 -7.41 -2.38
C SER A 157 0.03 -6.87 -3.80
N THR A 158 1.26 -6.64 -4.19
CA THR A 158 1.63 -6.14 -5.53
C THR A 158 1.08 -7.03 -6.64
N ALA A 159 1.15 -8.34 -6.46
CA ALA A 159 0.60 -9.31 -7.40
C ALA A 159 -0.93 -9.19 -7.49
N GLN A 160 -1.61 -9.08 -6.34
CA GLN A 160 -3.07 -8.99 -6.29
C GLN A 160 -3.58 -7.72 -6.99
N ILE A 161 -2.95 -6.57 -6.79
CA ILE A 161 -3.34 -5.33 -7.48
C ILE A 161 -3.25 -5.52 -9.00
N GLY A 162 -2.10 -5.99 -9.52
CA GLY A 162 -1.94 -6.15 -10.96
C GLY A 162 -2.87 -7.19 -11.59
N THR A 163 -3.16 -8.30 -10.88
CA THR A 163 -4.06 -9.33 -11.39
C THR A 163 -5.53 -8.88 -11.34
N SER A 164 -5.96 -8.26 -10.23
CA SER A 164 -7.36 -7.83 -10.07
C SER A 164 -7.76 -6.74 -11.06
N GLU A 165 -6.90 -5.78 -11.38
CA GLU A 165 -7.20 -4.76 -12.39
C GLU A 165 -7.44 -5.37 -13.77
N VAL A 166 -6.68 -6.40 -14.16
CA VAL A 166 -6.91 -7.13 -15.40
C VAL A 166 -8.23 -7.91 -15.36
N ASP A 167 -8.49 -8.61 -14.26
CA ASP A 167 -9.73 -9.38 -14.07
C ASP A 167 -10.99 -8.48 -14.09
N LEU A 168 -10.89 -7.29 -13.48
CA LEU A 168 -11.97 -6.29 -13.54
C LEU A 168 -12.23 -5.83 -14.96
N LEU A 169 -11.17 -5.51 -15.73
CA LEU A 169 -11.34 -5.10 -17.14
C LEU A 169 -11.85 -6.26 -18.00
N ALA A 170 -11.29 -7.46 -17.83
CA ALA A 170 -11.71 -8.65 -18.59
C ALA A 170 -13.21 -8.93 -18.46
N LYS A 171 -13.76 -8.80 -17.26
CA LYS A 171 -15.20 -8.87 -17.01
C LYS A 171 -15.99 -7.84 -17.80
N GLN A 172 -15.50 -6.58 -17.86
CA GLN A 172 -16.21 -5.47 -18.49
C GLN A 172 -16.22 -5.56 -20.03
N ILE A 173 -15.19 -6.18 -20.61
CA ILE A 173 -15.05 -6.30 -22.09
C ILE A 173 -15.24 -7.74 -22.60
N ASN A 174 -15.81 -8.64 -21.79
CA ASN A 174 -15.99 -10.06 -22.13
C ASN A 174 -14.68 -10.74 -22.58
N SER A 175 -13.58 -10.42 -21.89
CA SER A 175 -12.23 -10.99 -22.10
C SER A 175 -11.73 -10.88 -23.54
N SER A 176 -12.08 -9.83 -24.27
CA SER A 176 -11.71 -9.69 -25.70
C SER A 176 -11.57 -8.23 -26.12
N GLY A 177 -10.54 -7.92 -26.91
CA GLY A 177 -10.30 -6.64 -27.55
C GLY A 177 -8.98 -6.00 -27.17
N ASP A 178 -8.67 -4.91 -27.85
CA ASP A 178 -7.49 -4.11 -27.59
C ASP A 178 -7.66 -3.32 -26.31
N ILE A 179 -6.64 -3.36 -25.45
CA ILE A 179 -6.60 -2.62 -24.19
C ILE A 179 -5.32 -1.79 -24.09
N ALA A 180 -5.35 -0.77 -23.25
CA ALA A 180 -4.18 0.03 -22.97
C ALA A 180 -4.07 0.35 -21.47
N ILE A 181 -2.87 0.79 -21.06
CA ILE A 181 -2.59 1.23 -19.70
C ILE A 181 -2.23 2.71 -19.72
N VAL A 182 -2.90 3.50 -18.84
CA VAL A 182 -2.55 4.90 -18.57
C VAL A 182 -1.91 4.95 -17.18
N SER A 183 -0.59 4.95 -17.14
CA SER A 183 0.21 4.92 -15.92
C SER A 183 0.68 6.32 -15.50
N ALA A 184 1.30 6.45 -14.30
CA ALA A 184 1.93 7.68 -13.86
C ALA A 184 3.29 7.92 -14.56
N ALA A 185 4.39 7.84 -13.84
CA ALA A 185 5.72 8.01 -14.40
C ALA A 185 6.38 6.66 -14.76
N ALA A 186 7.23 6.67 -15.77
CA ALA A 186 7.99 5.47 -16.16
C ALA A 186 8.96 4.98 -15.06
N SER A 187 9.32 5.85 -14.10
CA SER A 187 10.16 5.52 -12.92
C SER A 187 9.36 5.05 -11.70
N ALA A 188 8.01 5.10 -11.73
CA ALA A 188 7.18 4.73 -10.59
C ALA A 188 7.25 3.22 -10.29
N THR A 189 7.96 2.84 -9.22
CA THR A 189 8.27 1.44 -8.90
C THR A 189 7.04 0.59 -8.61
N ASN A 190 6.06 1.14 -7.87
CA ASN A 190 4.80 0.46 -7.56
C ASN A 190 4.04 0.11 -8.84
N GLN A 191 3.79 1.08 -9.72
CA GLN A 191 3.01 0.86 -10.94
C GLN A 191 3.73 -0.05 -11.93
N ASN A 192 5.05 0.08 -12.07
CA ASN A 192 5.84 -0.82 -12.90
C ASN A 192 5.75 -2.28 -12.42
N ALA A 193 5.75 -2.51 -11.11
CA ALA A 193 5.57 -3.83 -10.54
C ALA A 193 4.15 -4.39 -10.81
N TRP A 194 3.10 -3.57 -10.64
CA TRP A 194 1.72 -3.97 -10.97
C TRP A 194 1.56 -4.27 -12.46
N ILE A 195 2.09 -3.43 -13.35
CA ILE A 195 2.09 -3.66 -14.81
C ILE A 195 2.80 -4.97 -15.17
N GLY A 196 3.87 -5.32 -14.43
CA GLY A 196 4.51 -6.63 -14.57
C GLY A 196 3.55 -7.79 -14.32
N PHE A 197 2.76 -7.73 -13.23
CA PHE A 197 1.74 -8.72 -12.93
C PHE A 197 0.54 -8.65 -13.87
N MET A 198 0.12 -7.47 -14.31
CA MET A 198 -0.91 -7.32 -15.36
C MET A 198 -0.53 -8.06 -16.64
N LYS A 199 0.73 -7.90 -17.10
CA LYS A 199 1.24 -8.61 -18.28
C LYS A 199 1.26 -10.14 -18.11
N GLN A 200 1.51 -10.61 -16.87
CA GLN A 200 1.43 -12.04 -16.57
C GLN A 200 -0.02 -12.52 -16.59
N GLU A 201 -0.94 -11.77 -15.98
CA GLU A 201 -2.36 -12.11 -15.91
C GLU A 201 -3.03 -12.11 -17.28
N LEU A 202 -2.67 -11.15 -18.15
CA LEU A 202 -3.17 -11.07 -19.53
C LEU A 202 -2.90 -12.34 -20.35
N LYS A 203 -1.90 -13.15 -19.99
CA LYS A 203 -1.68 -14.45 -20.67
C LYS A 203 -2.86 -15.42 -20.52
N LYS A 204 -3.69 -15.25 -19.49
CA LYS A 204 -4.93 -16.03 -19.29
C LYS A 204 -6.07 -15.59 -20.21
N PHE A 205 -5.94 -14.41 -20.84
CA PHE A 205 -6.94 -13.79 -21.70
C PHE A 205 -6.41 -13.59 -23.13
N PRO A 206 -6.23 -14.66 -23.92
CA PRO A 206 -5.53 -14.60 -25.19
C PRO A 206 -6.18 -13.73 -26.27
N LYS A 207 -7.45 -13.30 -26.05
CA LYS A 207 -8.17 -12.37 -26.94
C LYS A 207 -8.09 -10.91 -26.46
N MET A 208 -7.43 -10.64 -25.35
CA MET A 208 -7.14 -9.28 -24.87
C MET A 208 -5.71 -8.90 -25.25
N HIS A 209 -5.54 -7.81 -26.01
CA HIS A 209 -4.24 -7.40 -26.48
C HIS A 209 -3.84 -6.07 -25.87
N LEU A 210 -2.75 -6.05 -25.09
CA LEU A 210 -2.17 -4.80 -24.58
C LEU A 210 -1.43 -4.10 -25.73
N VAL A 211 -2.06 -3.08 -26.32
CA VAL A 211 -1.52 -2.36 -27.48
C VAL A 211 -0.64 -1.17 -27.13
N SER A 212 -0.82 -0.58 -25.92
CA SER A 212 -0.03 0.58 -25.50
C SER A 212 0.04 0.73 -24.00
N ILE A 213 1.14 1.33 -23.52
CA ILE A 213 1.30 1.88 -22.17
C ILE A 213 1.73 3.32 -22.34
N VAL A 214 0.95 4.25 -21.79
CA VAL A 214 1.24 5.69 -21.81
C VAL A 214 1.38 6.23 -20.40
N TYR A 215 2.11 7.34 -20.23
CA TYR A 215 2.47 7.89 -18.93
C TYR A 215 1.95 9.32 -18.79
N GLY A 216 1.09 9.54 -17.81
CA GLY A 216 0.50 10.83 -17.47
C GLY A 216 1.26 11.62 -16.41
N ASN A 217 2.35 11.07 -15.86
CA ASN A 217 3.24 11.68 -14.85
C ASN A 217 2.53 12.17 -13.56
N ASP A 218 1.38 11.58 -13.22
CA ASP A 218 0.49 12.07 -12.15
C ASP A 218 0.14 13.57 -12.28
N ASP A 219 0.15 14.07 -13.51
CA ASP A 219 -0.29 15.41 -13.88
C ASP A 219 -1.61 15.33 -14.67
N PRO A 220 -2.69 16.01 -14.21
CA PRO A 220 -4.01 15.90 -14.84
C PRO A 220 -4.03 16.31 -16.32
N THR A 221 -3.25 17.33 -16.69
CA THR A 221 -3.19 17.83 -18.07
C THR A 221 -2.51 16.81 -18.97
N THR A 222 -1.34 16.32 -18.54
CA THR A 222 -0.59 15.29 -19.28
C THR A 222 -1.40 14.00 -19.39
N ALA A 223 -2.04 13.55 -18.31
CA ALA A 223 -2.88 12.34 -18.32
C ALA A 223 -4.06 12.48 -19.28
N THR A 224 -4.69 13.66 -19.36
CA THR A 224 -5.74 13.95 -20.34
C THR A 224 -5.21 13.89 -21.77
N GLN A 225 -4.06 14.53 -22.04
CA GLN A 225 -3.46 14.56 -23.38
C GLN A 225 -3.05 13.17 -23.86
N VAL A 226 -2.37 12.38 -23.02
CA VAL A 226 -1.96 11.02 -23.41
C VAL A 226 -3.16 10.09 -23.59
N THR A 227 -4.25 10.28 -22.81
CA THR A 227 -5.49 9.52 -23.02
C THR A 227 -6.16 9.87 -24.35
N GLN A 228 -6.24 11.17 -24.70
CA GLN A 228 -6.78 11.60 -25.99
C GLN A 228 -5.94 11.08 -27.15
N GLY A 229 -4.61 11.18 -27.06
CA GLY A 229 -3.70 10.64 -28.08
C GLY A 229 -3.83 9.12 -28.24
N LEU A 230 -3.99 8.39 -27.13
CA LEU A 230 -4.25 6.95 -27.13
C LEU A 230 -5.52 6.60 -27.91
N LEU A 231 -6.62 7.31 -27.66
CA LEU A 231 -7.90 7.09 -28.34
C LEU A 231 -7.88 7.46 -29.83
N GLN A 232 -7.02 8.38 -30.23
CA GLN A 232 -6.81 8.73 -31.64
C GLN A 232 -5.98 7.67 -32.35
N SER A 233 -4.93 7.17 -31.68
CA SER A 233 -4.02 6.18 -32.29
C SER A 233 -4.59 4.75 -32.32
N HIS A 234 -5.53 4.46 -31.40
CA HIS A 234 -6.15 3.13 -31.24
C HIS A 234 -7.68 3.24 -31.29
N PRO A 235 -8.30 3.50 -32.46
CA PRO A 235 -9.75 3.73 -32.58
C PRO A 235 -10.61 2.51 -32.20
N ASN A 236 -10.03 1.32 -32.18
CA ASN A 236 -10.70 0.06 -31.85
C ASN A 236 -10.53 -0.34 -30.39
N LEU A 237 -9.94 0.53 -29.55
CA LEU A 237 -9.70 0.26 -28.13
C LEU A 237 -11.01 -0.11 -27.42
N LYS A 238 -10.97 -1.18 -26.62
CA LYS A 238 -12.11 -1.69 -25.84
C LYS A 238 -12.01 -1.37 -24.35
N GLY A 239 -10.79 -1.19 -23.84
CA GLY A 239 -10.60 -0.92 -22.43
C GLY A 239 -9.32 -0.21 -22.07
N ILE A 240 -9.37 0.49 -20.94
CA ILE A 240 -8.22 1.17 -20.33
C ILE A 240 -8.11 0.70 -18.89
N ILE A 241 -6.89 0.33 -18.47
CA ILE A 241 -6.51 0.18 -17.08
C ILE A 241 -5.69 1.41 -16.69
N SER A 242 -6.05 2.10 -15.60
CA SER A 242 -5.23 3.19 -15.08
C SER A 242 -4.86 2.97 -13.63
N PRO A 243 -3.65 2.45 -13.34
CA PRO A 243 -3.17 2.18 -11.98
C PRO A 243 -2.72 3.45 -11.25
N THR A 244 -3.40 4.57 -11.47
CA THR A 244 -3.13 5.85 -10.80
C THR A 244 -4.41 6.67 -10.65
N THR A 245 -4.61 7.28 -9.48
CA THR A 245 -5.81 8.06 -9.17
C THR A 245 -5.96 9.29 -10.06
N VAL A 246 -4.86 9.90 -10.50
CA VAL A 246 -4.85 11.02 -11.45
C VAL A 246 -5.20 10.55 -12.85
N GLY A 247 -4.59 9.46 -13.29
CA GLY A 247 -4.80 8.91 -14.63
C GLY A 247 -6.22 8.41 -14.86
N ILE A 248 -6.79 7.65 -13.90
CA ILE A 248 -8.16 7.13 -14.02
C ILE A 248 -9.19 8.27 -14.06
N LEU A 249 -8.98 9.33 -13.25
CA LEU A 249 -9.87 10.49 -13.25
C LEU A 249 -9.80 11.24 -14.58
N ALA A 250 -8.59 11.48 -15.11
CA ALA A 250 -8.40 12.11 -16.42
C ALA A 250 -9.00 11.28 -17.55
N ALA A 251 -8.78 9.97 -17.53
CA ALA A 251 -9.39 9.05 -18.51
C ALA A 251 -10.93 9.06 -18.41
N ALA A 252 -11.48 9.05 -17.19
CA ALA A 252 -12.93 9.13 -16.99
C ALA A 252 -13.51 10.42 -17.57
N GLN A 253 -12.85 11.57 -17.37
CA GLN A 253 -13.28 12.86 -17.96
C GLN A 253 -13.28 12.82 -19.50
N VAL A 254 -12.27 12.23 -20.11
CA VAL A 254 -12.19 12.09 -21.58
C VAL A 254 -13.26 11.14 -22.09
N LEU A 255 -13.53 10.04 -21.38
CA LEU A 255 -14.51 9.02 -21.77
C LEU A 255 -15.97 9.43 -21.48
N ASP A 256 -16.21 10.41 -20.58
CA ASP A 256 -17.54 10.93 -20.26
C ASP A 256 -18.07 11.85 -21.39
N THR A 257 -18.04 11.36 -22.60
CA THR A 257 -18.53 12.04 -23.80
C THR A 257 -19.38 11.08 -24.64
N PRO A 258 -20.37 11.55 -25.41
CA PRO A 258 -21.20 10.69 -26.26
C PRO A 258 -20.42 9.81 -27.25
N LYS A 259 -19.22 10.24 -27.61
CA LYS A 259 -18.33 9.51 -28.52
C LYS A 259 -17.82 8.21 -27.89
N TYR A 260 -17.47 8.21 -26.60
CA TYR A 260 -16.72 7.13 -25.94
C TYR A 260 -17.49 6.43 -24.82
N LYS A 261 -18.42 7.13 -24.14
CA LYS A 261 -19.17 6.63 -22.99
C LYS A 261 -19.88 5.32 -23.30
N GLY A 262 -19.64 4.31 -22.47
CA GLY A 262 -20.20 2.96 -22.63
C GLY A 262 -19.61 2.13 -23.75
N LYS A 263 -18.67 2.66 -24.54
CA LYS A 263 -17.99 1.94 -25.64
C LYS A 263 -16.58 1.47 -25.28
N ILE A 264 -15.94 2.18 -24.37
CA ILE A 264 -14.60 1.86 -23.86
C ILE A 264 -14.71 1.68 -22.34
N ALA A 265 -14.38 0.51 -21.85
CA ALA A 265 -14.38 0.21 -20.43
C ALA A 265 -13.17 0.88 -19.77
N LEU A 266 -13.37 1.37 -18.54
CA LEU A 266 -12.32 1.96 -17.71
C LEU A 266 -12.32 1.34 -16.34
N THR A 267 -11.16 0.88 -15.89
CA THR A 267 -10.89 0.41 -14.53
C THR A 267 -9.52 0.88 -14.07
N GLY A 268 -9.17 0.60 -12.83
CA GLY A 268 -7.87 0.95 -12.25
C GLY A 268 -7.99 1.34 -10.78
N LEU A 269 -7.09 2.20 -10.33
CA LEU A 269 -7.01 2.69 -8.95
C LEU A 269 -7.54 4.12 -8.84
N GLY A 270 -8.58 4.32 -8.02
CA GLY A 270 -9.18 5.64 -7.86
C GLY A 270 -9.81 5.86 -6.49
N THR A 271 -9.88 7.13 -6.06
CA THR A 271 -10.60 7.47 -4.84
C THR A 271 -12.12 7.48 -5.10
N PRO A 272 -12.94 6.91 -4.19
CA PRO A 272 -14.39 6.93 -4.36
C PRO A 272 -14.94 8.33 -4.58
N ASN A 273 -14.48 9.33 -3.83
CA ASN A 273 -14.97 10.70 -3.96
C ASN A 273 -14.73 11.30 -5.34
N SER A 274 -13.60 11.01 -5.97
CA SER A 274 -13.29 11.51 -7.32
C SER A 274 -14.09 10.81 -8.41
N LEU A 275 -14.50 9.55 -8.19
CA LEU A 275 -15.09 8.71 -9.23
C LEU A 275 -16.59 8.43 -9.05
N LYS A 276 -17.22 8.85 -7.95
CA LYS A 276 -18.69 8.66 -7.70
C LYS A 276 -19.56 9.06 -8.89
N LYS A 277 -19.27 10.21 -9.49
CA LYS A 277 -20.01 10.70 -10.67
C LYS A 277 -19.95 9.71 -11.82
N TYR A 278 -18.75 9.24 -12.14
CA TYR A 278 -18.48 8.39 -13.31
C TYR A 278 -18.98 6.94 -13.11
N VAL A 279 -19.05 6.49 -11.88
CA VAL A 279 -19.71 5.22 -11.55
C VAL A 279 -21.23 5.38 -11.57
N GLY A 280 -21.74 6.50 -11.08
CA GLY A 280 -23.18 6.81 -11.06
C GLY A 280 -23.78 6.89 -12.46
N ASP A 281 -23.07 7.50 -13.41
CA ASP A 281 -23.51 7.73 -14.79
C ASP A 281 -23.08 6.64 -15.78
N GLY A 282 -22.37 5.60 -15.32
CA GLY A 282 -21.98 4.43 -16.12
C GLY A 282 -20.74 4.61 -17.00
N THR A 283 -19.97 5.67 -16.83
CA THR A 283 -18.66 5.83 -17.49
C THR A 283 -17.65 4.81 -16.96
N ILE A 284 -17.71 4.48 -15.67
CA ILE A 284 -16.93 3.43 -15.00
C ILE A 284 -17.89 2.40 -14.40
N GLN A 285 -17.66 1.12 -14.65
CA GLN A 285 -18.46 0.06 -14.03
C GLN A 285 -17.94 -0.34 -12.65
N SER A 286 -16.61 -0.49 -12.54
CA SER A 286 -15.91 -0.82 -11.31
C SER A 286 -14.46 -0.39 -11.38
N PHE A 287 -13.89 -0.13 -10.22
CA PHE A 287 -12.47 0.16 -9.99
C PHE A 287 -12.11 -0.27 -8.58
N GLU A 288 -10.84 -0.21 -8.20
CA GLU A 288 -10.42 -0.60 -6.86
C GLU A 288 -9.50 0.42 -6.22
N LEU A 289 -9.40 0.36 -4.91
CA LEU A 289 -8.39 1.04 -4.10
C LEU A 289 -8.44 0.48 -2.67
N TRP A 290 -7.38 0.63 -1.91
CA TRP A 290 -7.34 0.56 -0.45
C TRP A 290 -7.78 1.91 0.15
N ASN A 291 -7.90 2.00 1.47
CA ASN A 291 -8.09 3.29 2.12
C ASN A 291 -6.73 4.02 2.25
N PRO A 292 -6.50 5.13 1.53
CA PRO A 292 -5.23 5.85 1.60
C PRO A 292 -4.94 6.42 2.99
N ALA A 293 -5.97 6.86 3.73
CA ALA A 293 -5.79 7.37 5.09
C ALA A 293 -5.24 6.30 6.03
N ASP A 294 -5.72 5.06 5.93
CA ASP A 294 -5.22 3.95 6.74
C ASP A 294 -3.77 3.59 6.37
N LEU A 295 -3.39 3.72 5.09
CA LEU A 295 -2.00 3.55 4.66
C LEU A 295 -1.07 4.59 5.29
N GLY A 296 -1.44 5.86 5.21
CA GLY A 296 -0.68 6.94 5.83
C GLY A 296 -0.62 6.81 7.35
N TYR A 297 -1.75 6.47 7.98
CA TYR A 297 -1.83 6.21 9.42
C TYR A 297 -0.86 5.10 9.85
N LEU A 298 -0.86 3.97 9.13
CA LEU A 298 0.05 2.87 9.37
C LEU A 298 1.52 3.28 9.19
N ALA A 299 1.82 4.10 8.16
CA ALA A 299 3.16 4.62 7.94
C ALA A 299 3.64 5.52 9.09
N GLY A 300 2.75 6.35 9.65
CA GLY A 300 3.01 7.14 10.85
C GLY A 300 3.41 6.28 12.05
N TYR A 301 2.63 5.24 12.34
CA TYR A 301 2.94 4.28 13.41
C TYR A 301 4.24 3.52 13.16
N ALA A 302 4.50 3.07 11.94
CA ALA A 302 5.73 2.36 11.58
C ALA A 302 6.96 3.26 11.80
N ALA A 303 6.89 4.54 11.38
CA ALA A 303 7.97 5.49 11.53
C ALA A 303 8.31 5.79 12.99
N VAL A 304 7.30 6.05 13.83
CA VAL A 304 7.49 6.35 15.26
C VAL A 304 8.01 5.11 15.99
N ASN A 305 7.45 3.93 15.74
CA ASN A 305 7.92 2.69 16.36
C ASN A 305 9.38 2.40 16.00
N TYR A 306 9.76 2.53 14.74
CA TYR A 306 11.14 2.31 14.31
C TYR A 306 12.11 3.35 14.88
N ALA A 307 11.76 4.64 14.85
CA ALA A 307 12.57 5.72 15.42
C ALA A 307 12.71 5.60 16.95
N SER A 308 11.70 5.04 17.61
CA SER A 308 11.72 4.74 19.05
C SER A 308 12.51 3.47 19.40
N LYS A 309 12.90 2.66 18.39
CA LYS A 309 13.56 1.36 18.55
C LYS A 309 12.67 0.31 19.25
N THR A 310 11.34 0.45 19.22
CA THR A 310 10.40 -0.56 19.71
C THR A 310 10.23 -1.71 18.73
N ILE A 311 10.51 -1.47 17.45
CA ILE A 311 10.65 -2.50 16.42
C ILE A 311 11.96 -2.29 15.63
N THR A 312 12.36 -3.32 14.92
CA THR A 312 13.45 -3.30 13.94
C THR A 312 12.90 -3.65 12.56
N SER A 313 13.76 -3.69 11.56
CA SER A 313 13.41 -4.17 10.21
C SER A 313 13.40 -5.70 10.08
N ALA A 314 13.64 -6.45 11.16
CA ALA A 314 13.63 -7.91 11.14
C ALA A 314 12.20 -8.44 10.92
N SER A 315 12.08 -9.45 10.06
CA SER A 315 10.80 -10.15 9.86
C SER A 315 10.29 -10.75 11.17
N GLY A 316 8.97 -10.70 11.37
CA GLY A 316 8.31 -11.17 12.59
C GLY A 316 8.18 -10.13 13.70
N GLN A 317 8.87 -8.99 13.61
CA GLN A 317 8.66 -7.87 14.54
C GLN A 317 7.24 -7.34 14.40
N SER A 318 6.57 -7.03 15.53
CA SER A 318 5.17 -6.61 15.51
C SER A 318 4.96 -5.36 16.35
N PHE A 319 3.97 -4.56 15.97
CA PHE A 319 3.51 -3.39 16.71
C PHE A 319 2.01 -3.20 16.54
N THR A 320 1.39 -2.40 17.40
CA THR A 320 -0.02 -2.03 17.27
C THR A 320 -0.14 -0.64 16.67
N ALA A 321 -0.84 -0.53 15.56
CA ALA A 321 -1.09 0.74 14.87
C ALA A 321 -2.47 1.31 15.25
N GLY A 322 -2.65 1.67 16.51
CA GLY A 322 -3.85 2.30 17.05
C GLY A 322 -5.15 1.62 16.59
N LYS A 323 -6.02 2.36 15.92
CA LYS A 323 -7.31 1.87 15.39
C LYS A 323 -7.22 0.72 14.40
N LEU A 324 -6.08 0.55 13.74
CA LEU A 324 -5.89 -0.49 12.72
C LEU A 324 -5.48 -1.85 13.31
N GLY A 325 -5.12 -1.90 14.62
CA GLY A 325 -4.73 -3.14 15.27
C GLY A 325 -3.28 -3.53 15.06
N LYS A 326 -2.98 -4.83 15.13
CA LYS A 326 -1.63 -5.38 15.10
C LYS A 326 -1.12 -5.58 13.67
N PHE A 327 0.11 -5.13 13.41
CA PHE A 327 0.86 -5.35 12.19
C PHE A 327 2.19 -6.02 12.46
N THR A 328 2.72 -6.70 11.44
CA THR A 328 3.98 -7.43 11.51
C THR A 328 4.87 -7.04 10.34
N VAL A 329 6.15 -6.84 10.62
CA VAL A 329 7.17 -6.67 9.58
C VAL A 329 7.36 -8.01 8.88
N GLY A 330 7.08 -8.06 7.60
CA GLY A 330 7.23 -9.24 6.74
C GLY A 330 8.62 -9.33 6.11
N ALA A 331 8.72 -10.14 5.07
CA ALA A 331 9.90 -10.22 4.23
C ALA A 331 10.21 -8.85 3.62
N ASP A 332 11.47 -8.65 3.22
CA ASP A 332 11.96 -7.41 2.58
C ASP A 332 11.61 -6.13 3.36
N LYS A 333 11.49 -6.25 4.71
CA LYS A 333 11.18 -5.13 5.61
C LYS A 333 9.83 -4.47 5.26
N THR A 334 8.87 -5.23 4.77
CA THR A 334 7.56 -4.75 4.30
C THR A 334 6.48 -4.97 5.36
N ILE A 335 5.62 -3.97 5.56
CA ILE A 335 4.40 -4.03 6.36
C ILE A 335 3.24 -3.88 5.38
N LEU A 336 2.34 -4.86 5.34
CA LEU A 336 1.23 -4.90 4.40
C LEU A 336 -0.04 -4.39 5.07
N LEU A 337 -0.72 -3.37 4.47
CA LEU A 337 -1.96 -2.84 5.00
C LEU A 337 -3.11 -3.85 4.88
N GLY A 338 -3.36 -4.35 3.66
CA GLY A 338 -4.43 -5.32 3.44
C GLY A 338 -4.90 -5.37 1.97
N PRO A 339 -5.96 -6.13 1.66
CA PRO A 339 -6.48 -6.21 0.30
C PRO A 339 -7.16 -4.90 -0.12
N PRO A 340 -7.18 -4.56 -1.43
CA PRO A 340 -7.97 -3.46 -1.94
C PRO A 340 -9.47 -3.75 -1.87
N PHE A 341 -10.28 -2.69 -1.89
CA PHE A 341 -11.74 -2.74 -2.05
C PHE A 341 -12.09 -2.52 -3.53
N VAL A 342 -13.06 -3.29 -4.02
CA VAL A 342 -13.66 -3.05 -5.34
C VAL A 342 -14.89 -2.15 -5.18
N PHE A 343 -14.88 -1.01 -5.87
CA PHE A 343 -15.96 -0.05 -5.88
C PHE A 343 -16.84 -0.22 -7.11
N THR A 344 -18.14 -0.21 -6.87
CA THR A 344 -19.18 -0.34 -7.86
C THR A 344 -20.32 0.64 -7.53
N LYS A 345 -21.30 0.76 -8.40
CA LYS A 345 -22.51 1.57 -8.15
C LYS A 345 -23.25 1.14 -6.87
N ALA A 346 -23.14 -0.14 -6.50
CA ALA A 346 -23.84 -0.67 -5.33
C ALA A 346 -23.23 -0.24 -3.99
N ASN A 347 -21.92 0.02 -3.93
CA ASN A 347 -21.23 0.26 -2.66
C ASN A 347 -20.48 1.58 -2.56
N ILE A 348 -20.21 2.29 -3.66
CA ILE A 348 -19.33 3.46 -3.68
C ILE A 348 -19.80 4.58 -2.73
N ASN A 349 -21.09 4.71 -2.49
CA ASN A 349 -21.66 5.72 -1.59
C ASN A 349 -21.39 5.44 -0.10
N GLN A 350 -20.92 4.26 0.25
CA GLN A 350 -20.52 3.90 1.62
C GLN A 350 -19.13 4.45 1.98
N PHE A 351 -18.38 4.95 1.00
CA PHE A 351 -17.02 5.43 1.17
C PHE A 351 -16.93 6.95 0.97
N ASN A 352 -16.11 7.60 1.78
CA ASN A 352 -15.95 9.06 1.77
C ASN A 352 -14.47 9.47 1.86
N PHE A 353 -13.68 9.03 0.92
CA PHE A 353 -12.27 9.38 0.78
C PHE A 353 -11.84 9.50 -0.68
#